data_61f0d396d7ea0cf93082e4780d3a7262
#
_entry.id   61f0d396d7ea0cf93082e4780d3a7262
#
_cell.length_a   1.000
_cell.length_b   1.000
_cell.length_c   1.000
_cell.angle_alpha   90.00
_cell.angle_beta   90.00
_cell.angle_gamma   90.00
#
_symmetry.space_group_name_H-M   'P 1'
#
loop_
_entity.id
_entity.type
_entity.pdbx_description
1 polymer ?
#
loop_
_entity_poly.entity_id
_entity_poly.type
_entity_poly.pdbx_seq_one_letter_code
_entity_poly.pdbx_strand_id
1 'polypeptide(L)'
;MKVDYTNVYTFFIPENQKDKEILENLSKNVVIRKLEYNPILKRKEIKYVTLLQKNRNNTYYILSGLLPYLKMKYPKIHTSLIDIEKLKNDSIWQTLRDYQKRAILNLLEQPRGIIDAIMGSGKTYMIMAICKAIKENVPILIIIPKYQALLEQTVKKFLEFFKKYEIGWNYGKGYKNGRIMISSSTCLEKLSLNYYKAVLTDECQSVPANTIKKALLKCKNAAIRYGFSGTPIGRSDQNDYITIGLLGNIIEKVTYQELKEKGFTSPVKYFILKYNSTDFYDKDLFLYSDTKEWHKVVEKFILENKTRTKIILELLKHIINSNRNCLIVVERKEHGKKLEKEIKENFNENIVKYISSDTKHNFRAIQEFNSGKFKILIATQLIELGMDIPNLNTIIIASIGKSSIQLLQRIGRGLRPQEGKLLLVFDFQDGDNNVLYHHSYQRKKWLMQKGFSYEEVILYRDIEKEIERLWFEKCQNQMINY
;
A
#
# COMPACT_ATOMS: atom_id res chain seq x y z
N MET A 1 0.61 -41.39 1.92
CA MET A 1 0.48 -40.06 2.54
C MET A 1 -0.94 -39.53 2.36
N LYS A 2 -1.66 -39.37 3.43
CA LYS A 2 -3.00 -38.74 3.43
C LYS A 2 -2.87 -37.24 3.50
N VAL A 3 -3.62 -36.51 2.66
CA VAL A 3 -3.67 -35.04 2.65
C VAL A 3 -5.07 -34.62 3.08
N ASP A 4 -5.13 -33.82 4.16
CA ASP A 4 -6.37 -33.27 4.68
C ASP A 4 -6.34 -31.75 4.49
N TYR A 5 -7.20 -31.25 3.61
CA TYR A 5 -7.28 -29.83 3.25
C TYR A 5 -8.36 -29.13 4.07
N THR A 6 -7.96 -28.06 4.74
CA THR A 6 -8.89 -27.08 5.32
C THR A 6 -8.68 -25.71 4.69
N ASN A 7 -9.65 -24.80 4.88
CA ASN A 7 -9.55 -23.44 4.36
C ASN A 7 -8.45 -22.59 5.03
N VAL A 8 -7.83 -23.06 6.09
CA VAL A 8 -6.73 -22.37 6.80
C VAL A 8 -5.43 -23.13 6.67
N TYR A 9 -5.45 -24.41 6.96
CA TYR A 9 -4.28 -25.28 6.95
C TYR A 9 -4.52 -26.50 6.06
N THR A 10 -3.45 -26.97 5.42
CA THR A 10 -3.39 -28.29 4.80
C THR A 10 -2.49 -29.17 5.63
N PHE A 11 -2.99 -30.35 6.01
CA PHE A 11 -2.31 -31.33 6.82
C PHE A 11 -1.83 -32.48 5.95
N PHE A 12 -0.62 -32.95 6.22
CA PHE A 12 -0.01 -34.14 5.58
C PHE A 12 0.23 -35.17 6.65
N ILE A 13 -0.47 -36.29 6.56
CA ILE A 13 -0.41 -37.40 7.51
C ILE A 13 0.41 -38.51 6.85
N PRO A 14 1.64 -38.79 7.33
CA PRO A 14 2.43 -39.87 6.77
C PRO A 14 1.82 -41.24 7.17
N GLU A 15 1.66 -42.14 6.20
CA GLU A 15 1.12 -43.48 6.39
C GLU A 15 2.24 -44.52 6.51
N ASN A 16 3.46 -44.18 6.03
CA ASN A 16 4.62 -45.07 6.06
C ASN A 16 5.93 -44.27 6.27
N GLN A 17 7.04 -44.99 6.41
CA GLN A 17 8.35 -44.37 6.65
C GLN A 17 8.83 -43.51 5.46
N LYS A 18 8.54 -43.91 4.23
CA LYS A 18 8.88 -43.16 3.02
C LYS A 18 8.19 -41.80 2.99
N ASP A 19 6.91 -41.74 3.38
CA ASP A 19 6.17 -40.48 3.50
C ASP A 19 6.80 -39.53 4.53
N LYS A 20 7.27 -40.08 5.66
CA LYS A 20 7.96 -39.30 6.69
C LYS A 20 9.25 -38.69 6.15
N GLU A 21 10.06 -39.44 5.45
CA GLU A 21 11.32 -38.96 4.84
C GLU A 21 11.08 -37.88 3.80
N ILE A 22 10.04 -38.04 2.95
CA ILE A 22 9.64 -37.02 1.98
C ILE A 22 9.24 -35.74 2.70
N LEU A 23 8.39 -35.80 3.74
CA LEU A 23 7.90 -34.64 4.48
C LEU A 23 9.02 -33.97 5.28
N GLU A 24 9.95 -34.73 5.86
CA GLU A 24 11.11 -34.18 6.54
C GLU A 24 12.05 -33.43 5.59
N ASN A 25 12.29 -34.00 4.42
CA ASN A 25 13.09 -33.35 3.38
C ASN A 25 12.42 -32.07 2.87
N LEU A 26 11.12 -32.10 2.57
CA LEU A 26 10.34 -30.94 2.18
C LEU A 26 10.36 -29.85 3.28
N SER A 27 10.24 -30.23 4.55
CA SER A 27 10.25 -29.25 5.65
C SER A 27 11.59 -28.52 5.77
N LYS A 28 12.70 -29.18 5.46
CA LYS A 28 14.04 -28.57 5.42
C LYS A 28 14.22 -27.61 4.24
N ASN A 29 13.58 -27.90 3.11
CA ASN A 29 13.78 -27.18 1.85
C ASN A 29 12.75 -26.05 1.65
N VAL A 30 11.55 -26.13 2.24
CA VAL A 30 10.51 -25.11 2.13
C VAL A 30 10.65 -24.12 3.29
N VAL A 31 11.68 -23.27 3.19
CA VAL A 31 12.10 -22.35 4.25
C VAL A 31 12.17 -20.92 3.71
N ILE A 32 11.75 -19.97 4.51
CA ILE A 32 11.92 -18.53 4.22
C ILE A 32 13.01 -17.97 5.13
N ARG A 33 13.93 -17.23 4.54
CA ARG A 33 14.92 -16.42 5.26
C ARG A 33 14.26 -15.12 5.73
N LYS A 34 14.35 -14.84 7.03
CA LYS A 34 13.80 -13.63 7.65
C LYS A 34 14.87 -12.93 8.47
N LEU A 35 14.88 -11.61 8.47
CA LEU A 35 15.67 -10.79 9.40
C LEU A 35 14.80 -10.46 10.61
N GLU A 36 15.15 -10.98 11.78
CA GLU A 36 14.46 -10.71 13.04
C GLU A 36 15.40 -9.98 14.01
N TYR A 37 14.88 -8.97 14.72
CA TYR A 37 15.65 -8.25 15.70
C TYR A 37 15.82 -9.13 16.97
N ASN A 38 17.08 -9.38 17.33
CA ASN A 38 17.41 -10.08 18.57
C ASN A 38 17.61 -9.01 19.69
N PRO A 39 16.71 -8.93 20.69
CA PRO A 39 16.79 -7.93 21.74
C PRO A 39 18.01 -8.12 22.68
N ILE A 40 18.50 -9.36 22.81
CA ILE A 40 19.64 -9.68 23.67
C ILE A 40 20.93 -9.19 23.02
N LEU A 41 21.12 -9.52 21.74
CA LEU A 41 22.30 -9.13 20.96
C LEU A 41 22.20 -7.72 20.36
N LYS A 42 21.05 -7.05 20.54
CA LYS A 42 20.74 -5.71 20.01
C LYS A 42 21.05 -5.56 18.50
N ARG A 43 20.92 -6.63 17.74
CA ARG A 43 21.17 -6.65 16.28
C ARG A 43 20.10 -7.46 15.53
N LYS A 44 20.04 -7.29 14.20
CA LYS A 44 19.22 -8.14 13.35
C LYS A 44 19.97 -9.42 13.02
N GLU A 45 19.31 -10.53 13.19
CA GLU A 45 19.82 -11.85 12.85
C GLU A 45 18.98 -12.51 11.79
N ILE A 46 19.61 -13.42 11.02
CA ILE A 46 18.92 -14.23 10.04
C ILE A 46 18.19 -15.34 10.80
N LYS A 47 16.88 -15.38 10.64
CA LYS A 47 16.04 -16.49 11.12
C LYS A 47 15.44 -17.22 9.92
N TYR A 48 15.50 -18.50 9.94
CA TYR A 48 14.84 -19.35 8.95
C TYR A 48 13.48 -19.76 9.48
N VAL A 49 12.42 -19.51 8.69
CA VAL A 49 11.05 -19.89 9.01
C VAL A 49 10.66 -21.05 8.11
N THR A 50 10.50 -22.21 8.68
CA THR A 50 10.00 -23.40 7.98
C THR A 50 8.49 -23.22 7.72
N LEU A 51 8.08 -23.29 6.45
CA LEU A 51 6.68 -23.12 6.05
C LEU A 51 5.88 -24.40 6.29
N LEU A 52 6.47 -25.56 6.04
CA LEU A 52 5.88 -26.86 6.35
C LEU A 52 6.29 -27.26 7.78
N GLN A 53 5.38 -27.09 8.72
CA GLN A 53 5.60 -27.30 10.15
C GLN A 53 5.17 -28.73 10.57
N LYS A 54 5.81 -29.28 11.59
CA LYS A 54 5.49 -30.58 12.19
C LYS A 54 4.85 -30.39 13.56
N ASN A 55 3.74 -31.04 13.83
CA ASN A 55 3.10 -31.05 15.15
C ASN A 55 3.58 -32.25 16.02
N ARG A 56 3.14 -32.29 17.28
CA ARG A 56 3.51 -33.35 18.23
C ARG A 56 3.06 -34.77 17.80
N ASN A 57 2.04 -34.84 16.95
CA ASN A 57 1.49 -36.15 16.47
C ASN A 57 2.13 -36.57 15.13
N ASN A 58 3.31 -36.11 14.81
CA ASN A 58 4.01 -36.39 13.54
C ASN A 58 3.23 -36.01 12.27
N THR A 59 2.20 -35.18 12.38
CA THR A 59 1.48 -34.63 11.24
C THR A 59 2.16 -33.33 10.82
N TYR A 60 2.37 -33.16 9.50
CA TYR A 60 2.91 -31.94 8.95
C TYR A 60 1.79 -31.03 8.49
N TYR A 61 1.96 -29.71 8.60
CA TYR A 61 0.96 -28.75 8.17
C TYR A 61 1.59 -27.48 7.60
N ILE A 62 0.87 -26.87 6.68
CA ILE A 62 1.22 -25.59 6.05
C ILE A 62 -0.03 -24.72 5.95
N LEU A 63 0.13 -23.39 5.94
CA LEU A 63 -0.99 -22.50 5.56
C LEU A 63 -1.43 -22.84 4.14
N SER A 64 -2.72 -23.09 3.93
CA SER A 64 -3.25 -23.60 2.67
C SER A 64 -2.96 -22.70 1.46
N GLY A 65 -2.79 -21.41 1.66
CA GLY A 65 -2.38 -20.49 0.60
C GLY A 65 -0.94 -20.71 0.08
N LEU A 66 -0.12 -21.46 0.80
CA LEU A 66 1.26 -21.78 0.41
C LEU A 66 1.38 -23.11 -0.34
N LEU A 67 0.27 -23.82 -0.63
CA LEU A 67 0.30 -25.08 -1.38
C LEU A 67 1.08 -24.99 -2.72
N PRO A 68 1.01 -23.90 -3.50
CA PRO A 68 1.79 -23.78 -4.73
C PRO A 68 3.32 -23.85 -4.52
N TYR A 69 3.84 -23.52 -3.32
CA TYR A 69 5.25 -23.71 -2.98
C TYR A 69 5.63 -25.18 -2.88
N LEU A 70 4.66 -26.07 -2.63
CA LEU A 70 4.80 -27.51 -2.71
C LEU A 70 4.40 -28.08 -4.10
N LYS A 71 4.22 -27.21 -5.11
CA LYS A 71 3.73 -27.58 -6.46
C LYS A 71 2.34 -28.21 -6.45
N MET A 72 1.53 -27.93 -5.45
CA MET A 72 0.16 -28.45 -5.30
C MET A 72 -0.87 -27.38 -5.70
N LYS A 73 -1.98 -27.84 -6.30
CA LYS A 73 -3.13 -26.98 -6.66
C LYS A 73 -4.12 -26.89 -5.49
N TYR A 74 -4.87 -25.80 -5.44
CA TYR A 74 -5.99 -25.66 -4.51
C TYR A 74 -7.16 -26.55 -4.92
N PRO A 75 -7.87 -27.18 -3.98
CA PRO A 75 -9.15 -27.82 -4.26
C PRO A 75 -10.18 -26.78 -4.72
N LYS A 76 -10.98 -27.11 -5.74
CA LYS A 76 -12.00 -26.21 -6.32
C LYS A 76 -13.32 -26.18 -5.52
N ILE A 77 -13.26 -26.09 -4.20
CA ILE A 77 -14.44 -26.11 -3.32
C ILE A 77 -15.32 -24.86 -3.49
N HIS A 78 -14.74 -23.75 -3.92
CA HIS A 78 -15.40 -22.46 -4.04
C HIS A 78 -16.37 -22.35 -5.22
N THR A 79 -16.24 -23.18 -6.25
CA THR A 79 -17.02 -23.09 -7.49
C THR A 79 -18.53 -23.18 -7.25
N SER A 80 -18.96 -23.97 -6.25
CA SER A 80 -20.37 -24.07 -5.87
C SER A 80 -20.92 -22.80 -5.21
N LEU A 81 -20.07 -21.87 -4.78
CA LEU A 81 -20.44 -20.61 -4.13
C LEU A 81 -20.47 -19.42 -5.10
N ILE A 82 -20.03 -19.60 -6.35
CA ILE A 82 -19.87 -18.54 -7.34
C ILE A 82 -20.87 -18.73 -8.49
N ASP A 83 -21.38 -17.61 -8.99
CA ASP A 83 -22.25 -17.53 -10.16
C ASP A 83 -21.75 -16.39 -11.08
N ILE A 84 -20.95 -16.75 -12.07
CA ILE A 84 -20.34 -15.80 -13.01
C ILE A 84 -21.39 -15.25 -13.99
N GLU A 85 -22.37 -16.03 -14.40
CA GLU A 85 -23.42 -15.59 -15.33
C GLU A 85 -24.32 -14.54 -14.67
N LYS A 86 -24.66 -14.72 -13.40
CA LYS A 86 -25.35 -13.70 -12.61
C LYS A 86 -24.55 -12.39 -12.58
N LEU A 87 -23.23 -12.46 -12.34
CA LEU A 87 -22.37 -11.28 -12.33
C LEU A 87 -22.39 -10.56 -13.69
N LYS A 88 -22.27 -11.28 -14.81
CA LYS A 88 -22.24 -10.69 -16.16
C LYS A 88 -23.54 -9.96 -16.50
N ASN A 89 -24.66 -10.41 -15.93
CA ASN A 89 -25.98 -9.81 -16.09
C ASN A 89 -26.27 -8.68 -15.08
N ASP A 90 -25.42 -8.46 -14.07
CA ASP A 90 -25.60 -7.38 -13.09
C ASP A 90 -25.13 -6.03 -13.64
N SER A 91 -25.80 -4.96 -13.24
CA SER A 91 -25.49 -3.59 -13.66
C SER A 91 -24.04 -3.18 -13.35
N ILE A 92 -23.47 -3.67 -12.25
CA ILE A 92 -22.08 -3.37 -11.89
C ILE A 92 -21.10 -3.86 -12.94
N TRP A 93 -21.38 -5.00 -13.62
CA TRP A 93 -20.51 -5.54 -14.65
C TRP A 93 -20.33 -4.59 -15.82
N GLN A 94 -21.39 -3.85 -16.18
CA GLN A 94 -21.36 -2.87 -17.27
C GLN A 94 -20.51 -1.63 -16.90
N THR A 95 -20.40 -1.32 -15.62
CA THR A 95 -19.58 -0.19 -15.14
C THR A 95 -18.09 -0.52 -15.05
N LEU A 96 -17.72 -1.81 -15.12
CA LEU A 96 -16.34 -2.26 -15.00
C LEU A 96 -15.56 -2.04 -16.31
N ARG A 97 -14.31 -1.64 -16.15
CA ARG A 97 -13.32 -1.56 -17.22
C ARG A 97 -12.79 -2.96 -17.56
N ASP A 98 -12.28 -3.15 -18.79
CA ASP A 98 -11.83 -4.47 -19.26
C ASP A 98 -10.78 -5.13 -18.36
N TYR A 99 -9.80 -4.36 -17.88
CA TYR A 99 -8.79 -4.90 -16.97
C TYR A 99 -9.39 -5.34 -15.62
N GLN A 100 -10.45 -4.67 -15.15
CA GLN A 100 -11.17 -5.08 -13.94
C GLN A 100 -11.95 -6.37 -14.17
N LYS A 101 -12.64 -6.48 -15.31
CA LYS A 101 -13.34 -7.71 -15.72
C LYS A 101 -12.37 -8.89 -15.80
N ARG A 102 -11.22 -8.70 -16.49
CA ARG A 102 -10.15 -9.71 -16.58
C ARG A 102 -9.66 -10.12 -15.19
N ALA A 103 -9.31 -9.15 -14.34
CA ALA A 103 -8.78 -9.44 -13.01
C ALA A 103 -9.79 -10.19 -12.12
N ILE A 104 -11.06 -9.84 -12.19
CA ILE A 104 -12.14 -10.51 -11.46
C ILE A 104 -12.30 -11.95 -11.95
N LEU A 105 -12.39 -12.19 -13.26
CA LEU A 105 -12.58 -13.53 -13.82
C LEU A 105 -11.41 -14.44 -13.44
N ASN A 106 -10.16 -13.99 -13.62
CA ASN A 106 -8.98 -14.76 -13.24
C ASN A 106 -8.97 -15.10 -11.74
N LEU A 107 -9.42 -14.17 -10.88
CA LEU A 107 -9.48 -14.41 -9.44
C LEU A 107 -10.58 -15.42 -9.09
N LEU A 108 -11.75 -15.33 -9.71
CA LEU A 108 -12.90 -16.23 -9.45
C LEU A 108 -12.64 -17.68 -9.86
N GLU A 109 -11.65 -17.95 -10.71
CA GLU A 109 -11.22 -19.33 -11.02
C GLU A 109 -10.50 -20.01 -9.87
N GLN A 110 -10.06 -19.25 -8.87
CA GLN A 110 -9.29 -19.75 -7.74
C GLN A 110 -10.06 -19.58 -6.43
N PRO A 111 -9.93 -20.49 -5.45
CA PRO A 111 -10.56 -20.31 -4.13
C PRO A 111 -9.93 -19.18 -3.34
N ARG A 112 -8.72 -18.82 -3.68
CA ARG A 112 -7.93 -17.77 -3.01
C ARG A 112 -6.96 -17.13 -3.95
N GLY A 113 -6.67 -15.87 -3.70
CA GLY A 113 -5.71 -15.11 -4.51
C GLY A 113 -5.72 -13.64 -4.16
N ILE A 114 -4.76 -12.94 -4.74
CA ILE A 114 -4.55 -11.51 -4.53
C ILE A 114 -4.57 -10.80 -5.88
N ILE A 115 -5.29 -9.68 -5.95
CA ILE A 115 -5.15 -8.71 -7.03
C ILE A 115 -4.18 -7.62 -6.57
N ASP A 116 -3.01 -7.56 -7.22
CA ASP A 116 -2.05 -6.46 -7.07
C ASP A 116 -2.45 -5.33 -8.02
N ALA A 117 -3.24 -4.40 -7.54
CA ALA A 117 -3.77 -3.31 -8.35
C ALA A 117 -3.42 -1.96 -7.74
N ILE A 118 -2.75 -1.12 -8.53
CA ILE A 118 -2.33 0.22 -8.10
C ILE A 118 -3.52 1.07 -7.62
N MET A 119 -3.24 2.10 -6.86
CA MET A 119 -4.28 3.05 -6.42
C MET A 119 -4.92 3.73 -7.63
N GLY A 120 -6.23 3.99 -7.55
CA GLY A 120 -7.01 4.50 -8.69
C GLY A 120 -7.52 3.41 -9.66
N SER A 121 -7.08 2.15 -9.52
CA SER A 121 -7.56 1.04 -10.34
C SER A 121 -9.01 0.61 -10.09
N GLY A 122 -9.68 1.18 -9.10
CA GLY A 122 -11.07 0.84 -8.77
C GLY A 122 -11.23 -0.47 -8.00
N LYS A 123 -10.31 -0.81 -7.10
CA LYS A 123 -10.39 -2.01 -6.23
C LYS A 123 -11.74 -2.19 -5.56
N THR A 124 -12.35 -1.12 -5.06
CA THR A 124 -13.67 -1.18 -4.43
C THR A 124 -14.75 -1.71 -5.39
N TYR A 125 -14.74 -1.29 -6.66
CA TYR A 125 -15.66 -1.82 -7.69
C TYR A 125 -15.40 -3.30 -7.97
N MET A 126 -14.14 -3.72 -8.01
CA MET A 126 -13.80 -5.15 -8.16
C MET A 126 -14.29 -5.97 -6.96
N ILE A 127 -14.15 -5.47 -5.74
CA ILE A 127 -14.67 -6.11 -4.52
C ILE A 127 -16.20 -6.23 -4.59
N MET A 128 -16.91 -5.16 -4.98
CA MET A 128 -18.37 -5.17 -5.14
C MET A 128 -18.83 -6.19 -6.20
N ALA A 129 -18.16 -6.22 -7.35
CA ALA A 129 -18.48 -7.18 -8.41
C ALA A 129 -18.27 -8.63 -7.97
N ILE A 130 -17.21 -8.91 -7.21
CA ILE A 130 -17.00 -10.24 -6.62
C ILE A 130 -18.11 -10.58 -5.63
N CYS A 131 -18.58 -9.62 -4.82
CA CYS A 131 -19.71 -9.85 -3.93
C CYS A 131 -21.01 -10.16 -4.69
N LYS A 132 -21.19 -9.62 -5.89
CA LYS A 132 -22.32 -9.97 -6.80
C LYS A 132 -22.17 -11.35 -7.42
N ALA A 133 -20.93 -11.78 -7.72
CA ALA A 133 -20.66 -13.13 -8.21
C ALA A 133 -20.91 -14.20 -7.13
N ILE A 134 -20.76 -13.87 -5.86
CA ILE A 134 -21.01 -14.80 -4.75
C ILE A 134 -22.53 -14.94 -4.52
N LYS A 135 -23.02 -16.20 -4.44
CA LYS A 135 -24.43 -16.51 -4.28
C LYS A 135 -25.05 -15.82 -3.06
N GLU A 136 -26.35 -15.51 -3.15
CA GLU A 136 -27.07 -14.68 -2.15
C GLU A 136 -27.14 -15.28 -0.75
N ASN A 137 -27.10 -16.60 -0.63
CA ASN A 137 -27.12 -17.30 0.66
C ASN A 137 -25.73 -17.41 1.32
N VAL A 138 -24.69 -16.84 0.70
CA VAL A 138 -23.31 -16.95 1.19
C VAL A 138 -22.94 -15.67 1.98
N PRO A 139 -22.65 -15.79 3.29
CA PRO A 139 -22.20 -14.65 4.09
C PRO A 139 -20.76 -14.28 3.75
N ILE A 140 -20.54 -12.95 3.56
CA ILE A 140 -19.28 -12.37 3.12
C ILE A 140 -18.77 -11.43 4.20
N LEU A 141 -17.48 -11.54 4.54
CA LEU A 141 -16.76 -10.58 5.36
C LEU A 141 -15.80 -9.78 4.48
N ILE A 142 -15.91 -8.46 4.52
CA ILE A 142 -14.97 -7.54 3.90
C ILE A 142 -14.18 -6.85 5.02
N ILE A 143 -12.86 -7.06 5.05
CA ILE A 143 -11.96 -6.42 6.01
C ILE A 143 -11.32 -5.21 5.34
N ILE A 144 -11.49 -4.05 5.95
CA ILE A 144 -10.89 -2.80 5.49
C ILE A 144 -9.96 -2.21 6.57
N PRO A 145 -9.02 -1.31 6.21
CA PRO A 145 -8.18 -0.62 7.17
C PRO A 145 -8.96 0.08 8.29
N LYS A 146 -8.29 0.37 9.40
CA LYS A 146 -8.87 0.90 10.66
C LYS A 146 -9.59 2.25 10.58
N TYR A 147 -9.58 2.92 9.44
CA TYR A 147 -10.06 4.29 9.30
C TYR A 147 -11.57 4.37 9.09
N GLN A 148 -12.27 5.03 10.01
CA GLN A 148 -13.72 5.17 9.99
C GLN A 148 -14.24 5.84 8.71
N ALA A 149 -13.64 6.94 8.30
CA ALA A 149 -14.05 7.67 7.09
C ALA A 149 -13.98 6.81 5.82
N LEU A 150 -12.96 5.94 5.70
CA LEU A 150 -12.84 5.01 4.59
C LEU A 150 -13.95 3.96 4.61
N LEU A 151 -14.31 3.48 5.80
CA LEU A 151 -15.40 2.51 5.95
C LEU A 151 -16.74 3.14 5.56
N GLU A 152 -17.05 4.33 6.06
CA GLU A 152 -18.28 5.05 5.73
C GLU A 152 -18.38 5.31 4.22
N GLN A 153 -17.30 5.73 3.60
CA GLN A 153 -17.23 5.92 2.14
C GLN A 153 -17.44 4.60 1.39
N THR A 154 -16.87 3.50 1.89
CA THR A 154 -17.03 2.16 1.29
C THR A 154 -18.49 1.69 1.41
N VAL A 155 -19.09 1.81 2.60
CA VAL A 155 -20.50 1.46 2.82
C VAL A 155 -21.42 2.27 1.90
N LYS A 156 -21.19 3.59 1.78
CA LYS A 156 -21.97 4.45 0.88
C LYS A 156 -21.92 3.96 -0.57
N LYS A 157 -20.74 3.59 -1.08
CA LYS A 157 -20.60 3.04 -2.43
C LYS A 157 -21.29 1.70 -2.60
N PHE A 158 -21.24 0.84 -1.59
CA PHE A 158 -21.95 -0.44 -1.64
C PHE A 158 -23.47 -0.25 -1.74
N LEU A 159 -24.03 0.76 -1.07
CA LEU A 159 -25.45 1.08 -1.12
C LEU A 159 -25.92 1.60 -2.49
N GLU A 160 -25.02 1.94 -3.40
CA GLU A 160 -25.35 2.27 -4.80
C GLU A 160 -25.71 1.02 -5.62
N PHE A 161 -25.19 -0.17 -5.26
CA PHE A 161 -25.33 -1.43 -6.02
C PHE A 161 -26.02 -2.55 -5.24
N PHE A 162 -26.17 -2.43 -3.93
CA PHE A 162 -26.75 -3.45 -3.06
C PHE A 162 -27.92 -2.90 -2.27
N LYS A 163 -28.89 -3.76 -1.95
CA LYS A 163 -30.02 -3.39 -1.11
C LYS A 163 -29.55 -3.15 0.33
N LYS A 164 -30.14 -2.16 0.99
CA LYS A 164 -29.75 -1.71 2.34
C LYS A 164 -29.72 -2.84 3.39
N TYR A 165 -30.57 -3.87 3.25
CA TYR A 165 -30.62 -4.99 4.18
C TYR A 165 -29.50 -6.00 3.97
N GLU A 166 -28.87 -6.04 2.77
CA GLU A 166 -27.73 -6.92 2.50
C GLU A 166 -26.44 -6.43 3.16
N ILE A 167 -26.31 -5.12 3.38
CA ILE A 167 -25.09 -4.49 3.86
C ILE A 167 -25.11 -4.34 5.37
N GLY A 168 -24.16 -5.01 6.02
CA GLY A 168 -23.78 -4.82 7.41
C GLY A 168 -22.49 -4.02 7.55
N TRP A 169 -22.30 -3.41 8.71
CA TRP A 169 -21.04 -2.73 9.04
C TRP A 169 -20.66 -2.91 10.51
N ASN A 170 -19.36 -2.87 10.77
CA ASN A 170 -18.79 -3.02 12.11
C ASN A 170 -17.56 -2.11 12.28
N TYR A 171 -17.73 -0.97 12.95
CA TYR A 171 -16.65 -0.02 13.21
C TYR A 171 -16.94 0.82 14.46
N GLY A 172 -15.88 1.09 15.25
CA GLY A 172 -16.02 1.87 16.48
C GLY A 172 -17.12 1.32 17.41
N LYS A 173 -18.15 2.12 17.66
CA LYS A 173 -19.37 1.72 18.40
C LYS A 173 -20.52 1.32 17.47
N GLY A 174 -20.38 1.55 16.14
CA GLY A 174 -21.44 1.27 15.16
C GLY A 174 -21.43 -0.19 14.72
N TYR A 175 -22.62 -0.82 14.75
CA TYR A 175 -22.85 -2.17 14.27
C TYR A 175 -24.19 -2.29 13.58
N LYS A 176 -24.21 -2.91 12.42
CA LYS A 176 -25.42 -3.35 11.74
C LYS A 176 -25.15 -4.70 11.09
N ASN A 177 -26.05 -5.65 11.29
CA ASN A 177 -25.96 -6.95 10.64
C ASN A 177 -26.29 -6.88 9.13
N GLY A 178 -25.74 -7.80 8.35
CA GLY A 178 -26.01 -7.96 6.93
C GLY A 178 -25.22 -9.14 6.36
N ARG A 179 -25.67 -9.66 5.21
CA ARG A 179 -24.99 -10.73 4.48
C ARG A 179 -23.56 -10.35 4.10
N ILE A 180 -23.38 -9.12 3.66
CA ILE A 180 -22.08 -8.54 3.32
C ILE A 180 -21.68 -7.64 4.49
N MET A 181 -20.85 -8.16 5.37
CA MET A 181 -20.33 -7.44 6.53
C MET A 181 -19.05 -6.68 6.16
N ILE A 182 -19.09 -5.35 6.19
CA ILE A 182 -17.93 -4.49 6.01
C ILE A 182 -17.39 -4.12 7.39
N SER A 183 -16.21 -4.63 7.76
CA SER A 183 -15.65 -4.46 9.09
C SER A 183 -14.31 -3.74 9.08
N SER A 184 -14.15 -2.82 10.03
CA SER A 184 -12.82 -2.29 10.35
C SER A 184 -11.93 -3.38 10.90
N SER A 185 -10.66 -3.37 10.51
CA SER A 185 -9.64 -4.30 11.00
C SER A 185 -9.47 -4.30 12.53
N THR A 186 -9.90 -3.25 13.23
CA THR A 186 -9.84 -3.13 14.69
C THR A 186 -11.05 -3.69 15.42
N CYS A 187 -12.14 -4.03 14.70
CA CYS A 187 -13.40 -4.45 15.31
C CYS A 187 -13.72 -5.94 15.04
N LEU A 188 -12.81 -6.69 14.43
CA LEU A 188 -13.05 -8.08 13.99
C LEU A 188 -13.38 -9.04 15.13
N GLU A 189 -12.91 -8.79 16.34
CA GLU A 189 -13.14 -9.67 17.51
C GLU A 189 -14.62 -9.72 17.93
N LYS A 190 -15.42 -8.73 17.55
CA LYS A 190 -16.87 -8.66 17.85
C LYS A 190 -17.71 -9.59 16.94
N LEU A 191 -17.11 -10.17 15.90
CA LEU A 191 -17.81 -10.96 14.90
C LEU A 191 -17.66 -12.46 15.12
N SER A 192 -18.71 -13.21 14.82
CA SER A 192 -18.67 -14.67 14.71
C SER A 192 -17.95 -15.09 13.44
N LEU A 193 -16.60 -15.00 13.45
CA LEU A 193 -15.76 -15.11 12.27
C LEU A 193 -15.93 -16.42 11.48
N ASN A 194 -16.29 -17.50 12.16
CA ASN A 194 -16.51 -18.82 11.53
C ASN A 194 -17.84 -18.88 10.74
N TYR A 195 -18.70 -17.90 10.88
CA TYR A 195 -19.96 -17.77 10.13
C TYR A 195 -19.70 -17.51 8.63
N TYR A 196 -18.67 -16.74 8.30
CA TYR A 196 -18.42 -16.30 6.94
C TYR A 196 -17.84 -17.39 6.06
N LYS A 197 -18.39 -17.51 4.83
CA LYS A 197 -17.95 -18.46 3.80
C LYS A 197 -17.01 -17.82 2.75
N ALA A 198 -16.99 -16.49 2.69
CA ALA A 198 -16.09 -15.70 1.87
C ALA A 198 -15.48 -14.57 2.70
N VAL A 199 -14.18 -14.33 2.52
CA VAL A 199 -13.44 -13.22 3.15
C VAL A 199 -12.66 -12.47 2.09
N LEU A 200 -12.91 -11.16 1.98
CA LEU A 200 -12.21 -10.25 1.10
C LEU A 200 -11.46 -9.22 1.98
N THR A 201 -10.19 -9.00 1.68
CA THR A 201 -9.35 -8.10 2.49
C THR A 201 -8.82 -6.98 1.60
N ASP A 202 -9.29 -5.76 1.83
CA ASP A 202 -8.70 -4.56 1.22
C ASP A 202 -7.44 -4.15 1.96
N GLU A 203 -6.47 -3.58 1.24
CA GLU A 203 -5.11 -3.27 1.73
C GLU A 203 -4.47 -4.49 2.43
N CYS A 204 -4.47 -5.63 1.73
CA CYS A 204 -4.10 -6.93 2.27
C CYS A 204 -2.62 -7.05 2.72
N GLN A 205 -1.75 -6.08 2.41
CA GLN A 205 -0.41 -6.00 3.01
C GLN A 205 -0.45 -5.86 4.54
N SER A 206 -1.59 -5.50 5.11
CA SER A 206 -1.80 -5.41 6.57
C SER A 206 -2.10 -6.75 7.25
N VAL A 207 -2.32 -7.82 6.49
CA VAL A 207 -2.68 -9.17 7.00
C VAL A 207 -1.70 -9.73 8.05
N PRO A 208 -0.38 -9.51 7.97
CA PRO A 208 0.54 -9.96 9.01
C PRO A 208 0.34 -9.31 10.39
N ALA A 209 -0.42 -8.21 10.48
CA ALA A 209 -0.77 -7.62 11.77
C ALA A 209 -1.59 -8.61 12.61
N ASN A 210 -1.27 -8.71 13.91
CA ASN A 210 -1.83 -9.73 14.81
C ASN A 210 -3.35 -9.80 14.79
N THR A 211 -4.04 -8.66 14.75
CA THR A 211 -5.52 -8.62 14.77
C THR A 211 -6.10 -9.27 13.51
N ILE A 212 -5.63 -8.88 12.31
CA ILE A 212 -6.15 -9.40 11.05
C ILE A 212 -5.74 -10.87 10.87
N LYS A 213 -4.47 -11.20 11.15
CA LYS A 213 -3.97 -12.57 11.11
C LYS A 213 -4.81 -13.50 11.98
N LYS A 214 -5.05 -13.15 13.25
CA LYS A 214 -5.87 -13.95 14.16
C LYS A 214 -7.31 -14.10 13.65
N ALA A 215 -7.90 -13.05 13.10
CA ALA A 215 -9.24 -13.09 12.53
C ALA A 215 -9.32 -14.04 11.33
N LEU A 216 -8.39 -13.93 10.37
CA LEU A 216 -8.35 -14.81 9.20
C LEU A 216 -8.11 -16.29 9.57
N LEU A 217 -7.33 -16.55 10.61
CA LEU A 217 -7.16 -17.92 11.14
C LEU A 217 -8.45 -18.47 11.76
N LYS A 218 -9.29 -17.62 12.35
CA LYS A 218 -10.61 -18.01 12.90
C LYS A 218 -11.68 -18.18 11.82
N CYS A 219 -11.55 -17.63 10.63
CA CYS A 219 -12.48 -17.80 9.51
C CYS A 219 -12.36 -19.21 8.87
N LYS A 220 -12.54 -20.28 9.65
CA LYS A 220 -12.28 -21.66 9.19
C LYS A 220 -13.20 -22.11 8.07
N ASN A 221 -14.42 -21.57 7.99
CA ASN A 221 -15.42 -21.92 6.99
C ASN A 221 -15.29 -21.11 5.67
N ALA A 222 -14.38 -20.12 5.61
CA ALA A 222 -14.22 -19.27 4.43
C ALA A 222 -13.48 -20.03 3.31
N ALA A 223 -14.24 -20.59 2.38
CA ALA A 223 -13.74 -21.27 1.18
C ALA A 223 -13.20 -20.29 0.13
N ILE A 224 -13.69 -19.04 0.15
CA ILE A 224 -13.22 -17.94 -0.72
C ILE A 224 -12.40 -16.99 0.13
N ARG A 225 -11.15 -16.68 -0.31
CA ARG A 225 -10.22 -15.81 0.40
C ARG A 225 -9.47 -14.92 -0.58
N TYR A 226 -9.89 -13.67 -0.73
CA TYR A 226 -9.30 -12.76 -1.69
C TYR A 226 -8.68 -11.54 -1.02
N GLY A 227 -7.52 -11.10 -1.55
CA GLY A 227 -6.81 -9.91 -1.14
C GLY A 227 -6.71 -8.87 -2.25
N PHE A 228 -6.75 -7.60 -1.87
CA PHE A 228 -6.61 -6.47 -2.78
C PHE A 228 -5.60 -5.49 -2.20
N SER A 229 -4.62 -5.09 -3.00
CA SER A 229 -3.65 -4.07 -2.60
C SER A 229 -2.87 -3.55 -3.80
N GLY A 230 -2.36 -2.33 -3.71
CA GLY A 230 -1.34 -1.83 -4.63
C GLY A 230 0.07 -2.32 -4.28
N THR A 231 0.23 -2.92 -3.10
CA THR A 231 1.52 -3.35 -2.54
C THR A 231 1.35 -4.58 -1.66
N PRO A 232 0.80 -5.68 -2.21
CA PRO A 232 0.43 -6.84 -1.40
C PRO A 232 1.62 -7.53 -0.74
N ILE A 233 2.80 -7.40 -1.34
CA ILE A 233 4.09 -7.95 -0.90
C ILE A 233 5.18 -6.87 -0.90
N GLY A 234 6.34 -7.17 -0.31
CA GLY A 234 7.47 -6.23 -0.20
C GLY A 234 7.56 -5.56 1.17
N ARG A 235 7.04 -6.19 2.21
CA ARG A 235 7.13 -5.71 3.59
C ARG A 235 8.57 -5.75 4.09
N SER A 236 8.95 -4.73 4.85
CA SER A 236 10.28 -4.63 5.44
C SER A 236 10.56 -5.69 6.52
N ASP A 237 9.49 -6.25 7.12
CA ASP A 237 9.56 -7.31 8.14
C ASP A 237 9.55 -8.73 7.55
N GLN A 238 9.50 -8.84 6.21
CA GLN A 238 9.51 -10.11 5.47
C GLN A 238 8.40 -11.11 5.86
N ASN A 239 7.27 -10.59 6.36
CA ASN A 239 6.11 -11.40 6.75
C ASN A 239 5.11 -11.62 5.60
N ASP A 240 5.50 -11.37 4.36
CA ASP A 240 4.65 -11.55 3.16
C ASP A 240 4.09 -12.97 3.03
N TYR A 241 4.85 -13.99 3.50
CA TYR A 241 4.41 -15.38 3.50
C TYR A 241 3.12 -15.61 4.30
N ILE A 242 2.84 -14.77 5.31
CA ILE A 242 1.59 -14.84 6.08
C ILE A 242 0.42 -14.37 5.20
N THR A 243 0.62 -13.28 4.46
CA THR A 243 -0.39 -12.77 3.52
C THR A 243 -0.71 -13.81 2.44
N ILE A 244 0.34 -14.36 1.81
CA ILE A 244 0.20 -15.43 0.80
C ILE A 244 -0.43 -16.68 1.43
N GLY A 245 0.01 -17.07 2.62
CA GLY A 245 -0.47 -18.24 3.32
C GLY A 245 -1.97 -18.20 3.65
N LEU A 246 -2.50 -17.03 3.94
CA LEU A 246 -3.90 -16.86 4.32
C LEU A 246 -4.81 -16.48 3.14
N LEU A 247 -4.28 -15.78 2.12
CA LEU A 247 -5.07 -15.28 0.99
C LEU A 247 -4.73 -15.93 -0.36
N GLY A 248 -3.57 -16.58 -0.51
CA GLY A 248 -3.08 -17.14 -1.77
C GLY A 248 -2.07 -16.24 -2.49
N ASN A 249 -1.62 -16.68 -3.66
CA ASN A 249 -0.67 -15.96 -4.50
C ASN A 249 -1.31 -14.75 -5.19
N ILE A 250 -0.46 -13.89 -5.75
CA ILE A 250 -0.91 -12.86 -6.69
C ILE A 250 -1.36 -13.54 -7.97
N ILE A 251 -2.64 -13.37 -8.31
CA ILE A 251 -3.28 -13.94 -9.50
C ILE A 251 -3.25 -12.95 -10.66
N GLU A 252 -3.41 -11.67 -10.34
CA GLU A 252 -3.48 -10.63 -11.37
C GLU A 252 -2.75 -9.37 -10.90
N LYS A 253 -2.13 -8.66 -11.86
CA LYS A 253 -1.46 -7.37 -11.62
C LYS A 253 -2.03 -6.31 -12.54
N VAL A 254 -2.40 -5.18 -11.97
CA VAL A 254 -2.82 -3.97 -12.70
C VAL A 254 -1.79 -2.89 -12.43
N THR A 255 -0.96 -2.58 -13.44
CA THR A 255 0.17 -1.65 -13.32
C THR A 255 -0.24 -0.22 -13.62
N TYR A 256 0.60 0.74 -13.23
CA TYR A 256 0.45 2.15 -13.61
C TYR A 256 0.50 2.31 -15.13
N GLN A 257 1.40 1.61 -15.81
CA GLN A 257 1.57 1.71 -17.26
C GLN A 257 0.28 1.29 -18.00
N GLU A 258 -0.34 0.18 -17.62
CA GLU A 258 -1.62 -0.26 -18.20
C GLU A 258 -2.74 0.79 -18.03
N LEU A 259 -2.83 1.41 -16.84
CA LEU A 259 -3.84 2.42 -16.58
C LEU A 259 -3.57 3.72 -17.34
N LYS A 260 -2.30 4.12 -17.47
CA LYS A 260 -1.87 5.29 -18.22
C LYS A 260 -2.19 5.16 -19.72
N GLU A 261 -1.81 4.04 -20.33
CA GLU A 261 -2.06 3.76 -21.75
C GLU A 261 -3.55 3.79 -22.11
N LYS A 262 -4.40 3.41 -21.17
CA LYS A 262 -5.86 3.42 -21.32
C LYS A 262 -6.53 4.74 -20.88
N GLY A 263 -5.76 5.75 -20.48
CA GLY A 263 -6.30 7.04 -20.02
C GLY A 263 -7.03 6.98 -18.66
N PHE A 264 -6.80 5.95 -17.86
CA PHE A 264 -7.52 5.74 -16.60
C PHE A 264 -6.79 6.32 -15.39
N THR A 265 -5.64 6.95 -15.60
CA THR A 265 -4.87 7.63 -14.56
C THR A 265 -4.18 8.85 -15.14
N SER A 266 -3.95 9.87 -14.33
CA SER A 266 -3.17 11.03 -14.75
C SER A 266 -1.73 10.62 -15.06
N PRO A 267 -1.10 11.17 -16.09
CA PRO A 267 0.32 11.01 -16.34
C PRO A 267 1.14 11.54 -15.14
N VAL A 268 2.25 10.86 -14.86
CA VAL A 268 3.18 11.23 -13.80
C VAL A 268 4.54 11.49 -14.40
N LYS A 269 5.17 12.60 -14.01
CA LYS A 269 6.59 12.85 -14.14
C LYS A 269 7.24 12.75 -12.78
N TYR A 270 8.14 11.81 -12.64
CA TYR A 270 8.83 11.55 -11.39
C TYR A 270 10.29 11.95 -11.52
N PHE A 271 10.73 12.89 -10.70
CA PHE A 271 12.09 13.39 -10.66
C PHE A 271 12.79 12.92 -9.40
N ILE A 272 14.00 12.41 -9.55
CA ILE A 272 14.89 12.07 -8.44
C ILE A 272 16.01 13.12 -8.42
N LEU A 273 15.95 13.97 -7.41
CA LEU A 273 16.89 15.04 -7.19
C LEU A 273 18.13 14.50 -6.48
N LYS A 274 19.24 14.44 -7.21
CA LYS A 274 20.54 14.07 -6.68
C LYS A 274 21.28 15.31 -6.24
N TYR A 275 21.64 15.40 -4.99
CA TYR A 275 22.37 16.51 -4.43
C TYR A 275 23.34 16.04 -3.36
N ASN A 276 24.37 16.83 -3.11
CA ASN A 276 25.24 16.69 -1.94
C ASN A 276 25.05 17.92 -1.07
N SER A 277 24.93 17.69 0.22
CA SER A 277 24.82 18.80 1.16
C SER A 277 26.20 19.37 1.47
N THR A 278 26.31 20.68 1.44
CA THR A 278 27.52 21.39 1.90
C THR A 278 27.56 21.55 3.42
N ASP A 279 26.51 21.11 4.12
CA ASP A 279 26.29 21.36 5.54
C ASP A 279 27.01 20.34 6.44
N PHE A 280 27.61 19.26 5.86
CA PHE A 280 28.19 18.17 6.63
C PHE A 280 29.66 17.96 6.31
N TYR A 281 30.46 17.72 7.35
CA TYR A 281 31.87 17.34 7.24
C TYR A 281 32.02 15.81 7.16
N ASP A 282 33.08 15.31 6.49
CA ASP A 282 33.33 13.87 6.26
C ASP A 282 33.28 13.01 7.51
N LYS A 283 33.67 13.57 8.69
CA LYS A 283 33.59 12.85 9.97
C LYS A 283 32.18 12.44 10.39
N ASP A 284 31.17 13.19 9.97
CA ASP A 284 29.78 12.94 10.30
C ASP A 284 29.19 11.80 9.46
N LEU A 285 29.71 11.57 8.26
CA LEU A 285 29.31 10.50 7.35
C LEU A 285 29.62 9.10 7.93
N PHE A 286 30.76 8.96 8.63
CA PHE A 286 31.19 7.70 9.25
C PHE A 286 30.44 7.35 10.55
N LEU A 287 30.07 8.35 11.35
CA LEU A 287 29.49 8.15 12.67
C LEU A 287 28.07 7.56 12.65
N TYR A 288 27.32 7.71 11.55
CA TYR A 288 25.90 7.34 11.49
C TYR A 288 25.57 6.25 10.48
N SER A 289 26.54 5.44 10.08
CA SER A 289 26.32 4.31 9.15
C SER A 289 25.52 3.15 9.78
N ASP A 290 25.39 3.09 11.12
CA ASP A 290 24.64 2.04 11.82
C ASP A 290 23.13 2.34 11.85
N THR A 291 22.33 1.42 11.33
CA THR A 291 20.86 1.49 11.31
C THR A 291 20.20 1.57 12.69
N LYS A 292 20.93 1.31 13.78
CA LYS A 292 20.43 1.45 15.16
C LYS A 292 20.22 2.91 15.58
N GLU A 293 20.92 3.84 14.92
CA GLU A 293 20.81 5.28 15.19
C GLU A 293 19.95 6.01 14.14
N TRP A 294 19.00 5.33 13.53
CA TRP A 294 18.11 5.89 12.51
C TRP A 294 17.53 7.26 12.88
N HIS A 295 17.20 7.47 14.14
CA HIS A 295 16.68 8.76 14.62
C HIS A 295 17.68 9.90 14.41
N LYS A 296 18.95 9.68 14.73
CA LYS A 296 20.02 10.67 14.52
C LYS A 296 20.31 10.90 13.04
N VAL A 297 20.27 9.84 12.22
CA VAL A 297 20.41 9.98 10.75
C VAL A 297 19.33 10.89 10.20
N VAL A 298 18.07 10.69 10.56
CA VAL A 298 16.95 11.53 10.10
C VAL A 298 17.09 12.95 10.62
N GLU A 299 17.41 13.13 11.91
CA GLU A 299 17.58 14.44 12.51
C GLU A 299 18.66 15.24 11.78
N LYS A 300 19.85 14.68 11.67
CA LYS A 300 21.00 15.35 11.07
C LYS A 300 20.88 15.55 9.57
N PHE A 301 20.67 14.47 8.81
CA PHE A 301 20.75 14.51 7.34
C PHE A 301 19.44 14.90 6.65
N ILE A 302 18.33 15.01 7.36
CA ILE A 302 17.04 15.43 6.81
C ILE A 302 16.54 16.71 7.47
N LEU A 303 16.38 16.73 8.81
CA LEU A 303 15.79 17.87 9.52
C LEU A 303 16.71 19.08 9.59
N GLU A 304 18.00 18.85 9.82
CA GLU A 304 19.02 19.92 9.91
C GLU A 304 19.60 20.33 8.55
N ASN A 305 19.29 19.57 7.49
CA ASN A 305 19.84 19.76 6.15
C ASN A 305 19.29 21.05 5.50
N LYS A 306 20.08 22.10 5.52
CA LYS A 306 19.74 23.41 4.94
C LYS A 306 19.70 23.37 3.43
N THR A 307 20.61 22.61 2.80
CA THR A 307 20.64 22.43 1.33
C THR A 307 19.34 21.80 0.84
N ARG A 308 18.85 20.78 1.52
CA ARG A 308 17.56 20.13 1.23
C ARG A 308 16.40 21.11 1.37
N THR A 309 16.40 21.90 2.46
CA THR A 309 15.36 22.93 2.69
C THR A 309 15.39 23.99 1.58
N LYS A 310 16.59 24.44 1.16
CA LYS A 310 16.77 25.39 0.04
C LYS A 310 16.18 24.82 -1.25
N ILE A 311 16.47 23.56 -1.58
CA ILE A 311 15.90 22.89 -2.77
C ILE A 311 14.37 22.88 -2.73
N ILE A 312 13.78 22.57 -1.58
CA ILE A 312 12.32 22.58 -1.41
C ILE A 312 11.76 24.00 -1.64
N LEU A 313 12.36 25.01 -1.05
CA LEU A 313 11.91 26.41 -1.21
C LEU A 313 12.02 26.89 -2.65
N GLU A 314 13.11 26.55 -3.37
CA GLU A 314 13.26 26.88 -4.79
C GLU A 314 12.20 26.20 -5.66
N LEU A 315 11.94 24.92 -5.45
CA LEU A 315 10.84 24.22 -6.14
C LEU A 315 9.49 24.92 -5.88
N LEU A 316 9.24 25.35 -4.64
CA LEU A 316 7.99 26.01 -4.27
C LEU A 316 7.79 27.36 -4.96
N LYS A 317 8.84 28.14 -5.24
CA LYS A 317 8.75 29.38 -6.05
C LYS A 317 8.08 29.09 -7.40
N HIS A 318 8.57 28.08 -8.11
CA HIS A 318 8.02 27.72 -9.42
C HIS A 318 6.64 27.08 -9.36
N ILE A 319 6.38 26.24 -8.34
CA ILE A 319 5.09 25.59 -8.10
C ILE A 319 4.00 26.65 -7.86
N ILE A 320 4.28 27.63 -7.01
CA ILE A 320 3.34 28.72 -6.66
C ILE A 320 3.06 29.59 -7.89
N ASN A 321 4.12 30.01 -8.61
CA ASN A 321 4.01 30.84 -9.81
C ASN A 321 3.23 30.14 -10.93
N SER A 322 3.29 28.82 -11.00
CA SER A 322 2.53 28.01 -11.96
C SER A 322 1.13 27.62 -11.48
N ASN A 323 0.64 28.23 -10.40
CA ASN A 323 -0.67 27.99 -9.79
C ASN A 323 -0.96 26.53 -9.49
N ARG A 324 0.05 25.75 -9.06
CA ARG A 324 -0.08 24.33 -8.75
C ARG A 324 -0.34 24.11 -7.27
N ASN A 325 -1.10 23.05 -6.97
CA ASN A 325 -1.34 22.58 -5.60
C ASN A 325 -0.31 21.53 -5.21
N CYS A 326 0.40 21.76 -4.12
CA CYS A 326 1.52 20.93 -3.69
C CYS A 326 1.24 20.22 -2.38
N LEU A 327 1.55 18.93 -2.35
CA LEU A 327 1.63 18.14 -1.13
C LEU A 327 3.10 17.90 -0.80
N ILE A 328 3.52 18.36 0.38
CA ILE A 328 4.85 18.05 0.93
C ILE A 328 4.69 16.92 1.94
N VAL A 329 5.37 15.82 1.69
CA VAL A 329 5.32 14.64 2.54
C VAL A 329 6.52 14.60 3.45
N VAL A 330 6.27 14.50 4.75
CA VAL A 330 7.29 14.39 5.80
C VAL A 330 7.08 13.15 6.66
N GLU A 331 8.14 12.58 7.21
CA GLU A 331 8.07 11.43 8.11
C GLU A 331 7.93 11.86 9.58
N ARG A 332 8.58 12.95 9.96
CA ARG A 332 8.63 13.47 11.34
C ARG A 332 7.80 14.72 11.50
N LYS A 333 7.13 14.83 12.67
CA LYS A 333 6.31 15.99 13.01
C LYS A 333 7.14 17.27 13.11
N GLU A 334 8.33 17.18 13.68
CA GLU A 334 9.29 18.26 13.83
C GLU A 334 9.69 18.83 12.47
N HIS A 335 9.95 17.95 11.48
CA HIS A 335 10.27 18.36 10.13
C HIS A 335 9.11 19.13 9.47
N GLY A 336 7.88 18.64 9.64
CA GLY A 336 6.69 19.33 9.12
C GLY A 336 6.50 20.73 9.70
N LYS A 337 6.66 20.87 11.02
CA LYS A 337 6.58 22.17 11.69
C LYS A 337 7.68 23.15 11.26
N LYS A 338 8.92 22.64 11.10
CA LYS A 338 10.05 23.44 10.62
C LYS A 338 9.81 23.94 9.21
N LEU A 339 9.41 23.06 8.29
CA LEU A 339 9.10 23.45 6.90
C LEU A 339 7.93 24.41 6.82
N GLU A 340 6.89 24.24 7.63
CA GLU A 340 5.77 25.19 7.67
C GLU A 340 6.25 26.59 8.05
N LYS A 341 7.11 26.72 9.06
CA LYS A 341 7.71 27.98 9.50
C LYS A 341 8.54 28.60 8.38
N GLU A 342 9.49 27.86 7.81
CA GLU A 342 10.35 28.31 6.72
C GLU A 342 9.55 28.78 5.48
N ILE A 343 8.48 28.08 5.13
CA ILE A 343 7.63 28.45 3.98
C ILE A 343 6.85 29.74 4.28
N LYS A 344 6.32 29.92 5.50
CA LYS A 344 5.63 31.13 5.90
C LYS A 344 6.54 32.35 5.89
N GLU A 345 7.78 32.18 6.35
CA GLU A 345 8.80 33.25 6.37
C GLU A 345 9.24 33.65 4.95
N ASN A 346 9.31 32.72 4.00
CA ASN A 346 9.80 33.00 2.64
C ASN A 346 8.71 33.37 1.64
N PHE A 347 7.44 33.09 1.90
CA PHE A 347 6.34 33.32 0.96
C PHE A 347 5.20 34.12 1.61
N ASN A 348 4.17 33.42 2.10
CA ASN A 348 2.99 34.06 2.72
C ASN A 348 2.43 33.09 3.79
N GLU A 349 1.99 33.64 4.92
CA GLU A 349 1.41 32.84 6.01
C GLU A 349 0.21 31.97 5.61
N ASN A 350 -0.60 32.46 4.68
CA ASN A 350 -1.84 31.80 4.25
C ASN A 350 -1.65 30.75 3.14
N ILE A 351 -0.41 30.60 2.61
CA ILE A 351 -0.17 29.70 1.46
C ILE A 351 0.00 28.25 1.86
N VAL A 352 0.37 27.98 3.12
CA VAL A 352 0.74 26.66 3.62
C VAL A 352 -0.01 26.30 4.89
N LYS A 353 -0.33 25.00 5.02
CA LYS A 353 -0.87 24.41 6.24
C LYS A 353 -0.24 23.07 6.52
N TYR A 354 0.19 22.85 7.76
CA TYR A 354 0.70 21.58 8.25
C TYR A 354 -0.39 20.77 8.97
N ILE A 355 -0.46 19.45 8.67
CA ILE A 355 -1.35 18.51 9.36
C ILE A 355 -0.60 17.27 9.84
N SER A 356 -0.98 16.77 11.00
CA SER A 356 -0.42 15.57 11.61
C SER A 356 -1.47 14.79 12.40
N SER A 357 -1.09 13.66 13.02
CA SER A 357 -1.99 12.89 13.90
C SER A 357 -2.58 13.70 15.05
N ASP A 358 -1.89 14.76 15.47
CA ASP A 358 -2.27 15.60 16.59
C ASP A 358 -3.19 16.76 16.16
N THR A 359 -3.34 16.98 14.85
CA THR A 359 -4.16 18.07 14.33
C THR A 359 -5.64 17.72 14.50
N LYS A 360 -6.35 18.49 15.30
CA LYS A 360 -7.82 18.43 15.35
C LYS A 360 -8.35 18.94 14.00
N HIS A 361 -9.31 18.25 13.40
CA HIS A 361 -9.95 18.68 12.14
C HIS A 361 -9.10 18.52 10.86
N ASN A 362 -8.29 17.48 10.75
CA ASN A 362 -7.55 17.15 9.51
C ASN A 362 -8.45 17.13 8.27
N PHE A 363 -9.67 16.63 8.39
CA PHE A 363 -10.65 16.58 7.30
C PHE A 363 -10.97 17.97 6.76
N ARG A 364 -11.19 18.96 7.64
CA ARG A 364 -11.46 20.35 7.25
C ARG A 364 -10.27 20.97 6.51
N ALA A 365 -9.04 20.71 6.98
CA ALA A 365 -7.85 21.20 6.31
C ALA A 365 -7.72 20.68 4.87
N ILE A 366 -8.05 19.39 4.64
CA ILE A 366 -8.03 18.81 3.30
C ILE A 366 -9.16 19.36 2.43
N GLN A 367 -10.35 19.64 2.98
CA GLN A 367 -11.42 20.32 2.24
C GLN A 367 -11.01 21.75 1.84
N GLU A 368 -10.39 22.49 2.75
CA GLU A 368 -9.86 23.82 2.49
C GLU A 368 -8.74 23.81 1.41
N PHE A 369 -7.88 22.79 1.40
CA PHE A 369 -6.90 22.57 0.34
C PHE A 369 -7.56 22.27 -1.01
N ASN A 370 -8.55 21.38 -1.02
CA ASN A 370 -9.31 21.02 -2.23
C ASN A 370 -10.11 22.22 -2.79
N SER A 371 -10.56 23.15 -1.96
CA SER A 371 -11.23 24.38 -2.40
C SER A 371 -10.26 25.47 -2.86
N GLY A 372 -8.94 25.23 -2.77
CA GLY A 372 -7.92 26.18 -3.18
C GLY A 372 -7.66 27.33 -2.20
N LYS A 373 -8.13 27.21 -0.95
CA LYS A 373 -7.93 28.23 0.09
C LYS A 373 -6.46 28.44 0.41
N PHE A 374 -5.63 27.43 0.24
CA PHE A 374 -4.18 27.49 0.30
C PHE A 374 -3.57 26.47 -0.69
N LYS A 375 -2.30 26.68 -1.09
CA LYS A 375 -1.65 25.94 -2.19
C LYS A 375 -0.75 24.81 -1.73
N ILE A 376 -0.23 24.87 -0.51
CA ILE A 376 0.77 23.93 0.00
C ILE A 376 0.23 23.22 1.24
N LEU A 377 0.08 21.91 1.16
CA LEU A 377 -0.27 21.07 2.28
C LEU A 377 0.95 20.28 2.71
N ILE A 378 1.40 20.45 3.96
CA ILE A 378 2.45 19.61 4.54
C ILE A 378 1.77 18.55 5.40
N ALA A 379 2.13 17.28 5.21
CA ALA A 379 1.52 16.21 5.99
C ALA A 379 2.49 15.06 6.32
N THR A 380 2.30 14.48 7.50
CA THR A 380 2.89 13.21 7.88
C THR A 380 2.10 12.03 7.28
N GLN A 381 2.21 10.83 7.85
CA GLN A 381 1.53 9.60 7.40
C GLN A 381 -0.01 9.68 7.32
N LEU A 382 -0.64 10.76 7.80
CA LEU A 382 -2.10 10.94 7.82
C LEU A 382 -2.78 10.88 6.45
N ILE A 383 -2.03 11.09 5.36
CA ILE A 383 -2.55 10.94 3.99
C ILE A 383 -2.88 9.48 3.66
N GLU A 384 -2.45 8.55 4.49
CA GLU A 384 -2.88 7.15 4.45
C GLU A 384 -4.39 6.98 4.77
N LEU A 385 -5.06 8.03 5.29
CA LEU A 385 -6.45 8.01 5.74
C LEU A 385 -7.51 7.80 4.63
N GLY A 386 -7.12 7.47 3.42
CA GLY A 386 -8.10 7.17 2.36
C GLY A 386 -8.80 8.39 1.76
N MET A 387 -8.48 9.61 2.20
CA MET A 387 -9.13 10.84 1.70
C MET A 387 -8.64 11.22 0.30
N ASP A 388 -9.56 11.67 -0.53
CA ASP A 388 -9.27 12.11 -1.88
C ASP A 388 -8.75 13.54 -1.90
N ILE A 389 -7.73 13.77 -2.76
CA ILE A 389 -7.18 15.09 -3.03
C ILE A 389 -7.18 15.30 -4.56
N PRO A 390 -8.35 15.54 -5.17
CA PRO A 390 -8.47 15.58 -6.64
C PRO A 390 -7.63 16.68 -7.26
N ASN A 391 -7.49 17.83 -6.61
CA ASN A 391 -6.75 18.99 -7.11
C ASN A 391 -5.23 18.89 -6.90
N LEU A 392 -4.73 17.76 -6.37
CA LEU A 392 -3.30 17.56 -6.17
C LEU A 392 -2.61 17.30 -7.51
N ASN A 393 -1.66 18.15 -7.86
CA ASN A 393 -0.89 18.04 -9.10
C ASN A 393 0.63 18.15 -8.90
N THR A 394 1.11 18.33 -7.66
CA THR A 394 2.53 18.26 -7.33
C THR A 394 2.74 17.60 -5.97
N ILE A 395 3.73 16.72 -5.87
CA ILE A 395 4.14 16.07 -4.62
C ILE A 395 5.63 16.28 -4.42
N ILE A 396 6.04 16.76 -3.24
CA ILE A 396 7.44 16.78 -2.80
C ILE A 396 7.59 15.76 -1.66
N ILE A 397 8.45 14.78 -1.86
CA ILE A 397 8.76 13.76 -0.86
C ILE A 397 9.93 14.28 -0.01
N ALA A 398 9.65 15.20 0.91
CA ALA A 398 10.66 15.86 1.72
C ALA A 398 11.38 14.91 2.68
N SER A 399 10.70 13.90 3.21
CA SER A 399 11.31 12.80 3.95
C SER A 399 10.46 11.54 3.90
N ILE A 400 11.11 10.42 3.61
CA ILE A 400 10.49 9.09 3.62
C ILE A 400 11.58 8.04 3.82
N GLY A 401 11.27 7.02 4.61
CA GLY A 401 12.12 5.85 4.74
C GLY A 401 12.10 4.96 3.48
N LYS A 402 12.50 3.73 3.64
CA LYS A 402 12.50 2.71 2.56
C LYS A 402 11.12 2.15 2.20
N SER A 403 10.05 2.57 2.84
CA SER A 403 8.71 2.00 2.67
C SER A 403 8.12 2.35 1.31
N SER A 404 8.19 1.40 0.40
CA SER A 404 7.56 1.45 -0.93
C SER A 404 6.03 1.58 -0.84
N ILE A 405 5.43 0.97 0.17
CA ILE A 405 3.97 1.00 0.41
C ILE A 405 3.52 2.45 0.61
N GLN A 406 4.20 3.18 1.50
CA GLN A 406 3.87 4.57 1.78
C GLN A 406 4.06 5.47 0.54
N LEU A 407 5.12 5.25 -0.22
CA LEU A 407 5.39 6.04 -1.43
C LEU A 407 4.25 5.95 -2.43
N LEU A 408 3.79 4.73 -2.77
CA LEU A 408 2.68 4.56 -3.72
C LEU A 408 1.36 5.09 -3.21
N GLN A 409 1.06 4.89 -1.95
CA GLN A 409 -0.16 5.42 -1.36
C GLN A 409 -0.22 6.94 -1.50
N ARG A 410 0.93 7.61 -1.40
CA ARG A 410 1.08 9.06 -1.55
C ARG A 410 0.94 9.52 -3.00
N ILE A 411 1.67 8.89 -3.92
CA ILE A 411 1.55 9.17 -5.36
C ILE A 411 0.12 8.91 -5.84
N GLY A 412 -0.48 7.82 -5.39
CA GLY A 412 -1.83 7.40 -5.77
C GLY A 412 -2.93 8.44 -5.52
N ARG A 413 -2.72 9.36 -4.57
CA ARG A 413 -3.67 10.46 -4.31
C ARG A 413 -3.73 11.46 -5.47
N GLY A 414 -2.62 11.65 -6.16
CA GLY A 414 -2.54 12.53 -7.32
C GLY A 414 -2.90 11.86 -8.65
N LEU A 415 -3.05 10.53 -8.68
CA LEU A 415 -3.26 9.76 -9.92
C LEU A 415 -4.67 9.84 -10.52
N ARG A 416 -5.64 10.47 -9.84
CA ARG A 416 -7.00 10.55 -10.38
C ARG A 416 -7.01 11.26 -11.72
N PRO A 417 -7.63 10.64 -12.75
CA PRO A 417 -7.68 11.23 -14.06
C PRO A 417 -8.49 12.54 -14.01
N GLN A 418 -7.92 13.55 -14.60
CA GLN A 418 -8.55 14.86 -14.84
C GLN A 418 -7.96 15.38 -16.14
N GLU A 419 -8.78 15.98 -16.99
CA GLU A 419 -8.35 16.53 -18.26
C GLU A 419 -7.21 17.57 -18.06
N GLY A 420 -6.16 17.46 -18.85
CA GLY A 420 -5.00 18.34 -18.77
C GLY A 420 -4.14 18.18 -17.52
N LYS A 421 -4.39 17.19 -16.65
CA LYS A 421 -3.64 17.01 -15.41
C LYS A 421 -2.37 16.21 -15.62
N LEU A 422 -1.23 16.82 -15.31
CA LEU A 422 0.07 16.17 -15.14
C LEU A 422 0.48 16.22 -13.66
N LEU A 423 0.74 15.07 -13.04
CA LEU A 423 1.27 14.98 -11.69
C LEU A 423 2.79 15.06 -11.71
N LEU A 424 3.36 16.06 -11.04
CA LEU A 424 4.81 16.17 -10.82
C LEU A 424 5.15 15.57 -9.45
N VAL A 425 6.18 14.74 -9.39
CA VAL A 425 6.69 14.17 -8.14
C VAL A 425 8.18 14.44 -8.03
N PHE A 426 8.61 15.04 -6.95
CA PHE A 426 10.01 15.31 -6.62
C PHE A 426 10.42 14.47 -5.41
N ASP A 427 11.38 13.59 -5.58
CA ASP A 427 11.97 12.74 -4.54
C ASP A 427 13.46 13.02 -4.43
N PHE A 428 14.06 12.78 -3.28
CA PHE A 428 15.46 13.07 -3.01
C PHE A 428 16.30 11.80 -2.99
N GLN A 429 17.47 11.87 -3.63
CA GLN A 429 18.53 10.92 -3.42
C GLN A 429 19.65 11.60 -2.65
N ASP A 430 19.71 11.27 -1.36
CA ASP A 430 20.73 11.82 -0.46
C ASP A 430 22.07 11.16 -0.76
N GLY A 431 23.10 11.95 -1.14
CA GLY A 431 24.45 11.49 -1.38
C GLY A 431 25.31 11.37 -0.11
N ASP A 432 24.92 12.09 0.94
CA ASP A 432 25.72 12.30 2.15
C ASP A 432 25.64 11.16 3.18
N ASN A 433 24.74 10.20 3.02
CA ASN A 433 24.55 9.10 3.93
C ASN A 433 24.18 7.79 3.24
N ASN A 434 24.95 6.73 3.48
CA ASN A 434 24.77 5.42 2.84
C ASN A 434 23.38 4.80 3.10
N VAL A 435 22.80 5.00 4.27
CA VAL A 435 21.47 4.46 4.61
C VAL A 435 20.39 5.15 3.80
N LEU A 436 20.42 6.48 3.73
CA LEU A 436 19.47 7.27 2.95
C LEU A 436 19.63 7.00 1.45
N TYR A 437 20.88 6.91 0.96
CA TYR A 437 21.18 6.52 -0.42
C TYR A 437 20.56 5.15 -0.75
N HIS A 438 20.77 4.15 0.12
CA HIS A 438 20.18 2.82 -0.06
C HIS A 438 18.63 2.87 -0.05
N HIS A 439 18.02 3.68 0.79
CA HIS A 439 16.56 3.85 0.81
C HIS A 439 16.05 4.44 -0.51
N SER A 440 16.71 5.43 -1.08
CA SER A 440 16.33 6.01 -2.37
C SER A 440 16.52 5.00 -3.51
N TYR A 441 17.60 4.19 -3.49
CA TYR A 441 17.82 3.11 -4.45
C TYR A 441 16.68 2.06 -4.41
N GLN A 442 16.23 1.67 -3.21
CA GLN A 442 15.10 0.75 -3.06
C GLN A 442 13.81 1.34 -3.64
N ARG A 443 13.56 2.64 -3.44
CA ARG A 443 12.40 3.33 -4.02
C ARG A 443 12.45 3.33 -5.54
N LYS A 444 13.62 3.58 -6.16
CA LYS A 444 13.81 3.52 -7.61
C LYS A 444 13.46 2.14 -8.18
N LYS A 445 14.07 1.09 -7.62
CA LYS A 445 13.81 -0.29 -8.04
C LYS A 445 12.32 -0.60 -8.00
N TRP A 446 11.67 -0.12 -7.00
CA TRP A 446 10.28 -0.41 -6.75
C TRP A 446 9.32 0.40 -7.67
N LEU A 447 9.62 1.66 -7.97
CA LEU A 447 8.91 2.45 -9.00
C LEU A 447 8.90 1.72 -10.34
N MET A 448 10.05 1.25 -10.79
CA MET A 448 10.18 0.47 -12.03
C MET A 448 9.32 -0.80 -12.01
N GLN A 449 9.31 -1.55 -10.90
CA GLN A 449 8.48 -2.75 -10.76
C GLN A 449 6.98 -2.48 -10.86
N LYS A 450 6.55 -1.25 -10.56
CA LYS A 450 5.14 -0.81 -10.66
C LYS A 450 4.81 -0.09 -11.96
N GLY A 451 5.78 -0.02 -12.89
CA GLY A 451 5.60 0.57 -14.22
C GLY A 451 5.71 2.10 -14.25
N PHE A 452 6.33 2.72 -13.23
CA PHE A 452 6.67 4.13 -13.26
C PHE A 452 8.05 4.33 -13.90
N SER A 453 8.18 5.35 -14.75
CA SER A 453 9.46 5.91 -15.16
C SER A 453 9.85 7.07 -14.24
N TYR A 454 11.14 7.33 -14.13
CA TYR A 454 11.67 8.50 -13.43
C TYR A 454 12.84 9.10 -14.20
N GLU A 455 13.09 10.38 -13.95
CA GLU A 455 14.24 11.11 -14.43
C GLU A 455 15.15 11.51 -13.26
N GLU A 456 16.46 11.38 -13.43
CA GLU A 456 17.43 11.84 -12.44
C GLU A 456 17.91 13.25 -12.79
N VAL A 457 17.87 14.15 -11.81
CA VAL A 457 18.28 15.53 -11.92
C VAL A 457 19.42 15.79 -10.95
N ILE A 458 20.52 16.34 -11.44
CA ILE A 458 21.73 16.59 -10.66
C ILE A 458 21.75 18.05 -10.23
N LEU A 459 21.85 18.30 -8.93
CA LEU A 459 21.81 19.61 -8.30
C LEU A 459 23.11 19.86 -7.49
N TYR A 460 24.28 19.90 -8.17
CA TYR A 460 25.56 19.94 -7.46
C TYR A 460 26.23 21.32 -7.40
N ARG A 461 25.88 22.24 -8.29
CA ARG A 461 26.58 23.54 -8.41
C ARG A 461 25.70 24.71 -8.01
N ASP A 462 24.80 25.09 -8.88
CA ASP A 462 23.88 26.23 -8.68
C ASP A 462 22.45 25.68 -8.63
N ILE A 463 21.99 25.42 -7.40
CA ILE A 463 20.67 24.83 -7.14
C ILE A 463 19.56 25.64 -7.79
N GLU A 464 19.64 26.97 -7.73
CA GLU A 464 18.60 27.85 -8.26
C GLU A 464 18.48 27.72 -9.77
N LYS A 465 19.59 27.84 -10.49
CA LYS A 465 19.63 27.72 -11.96
C LYS A 465 19.27 26.32 -12.43
N GLU A 466 19.71 25.28 -11.71
CA GLU A 466 19.42 23.89 -12.09
C GLU A 466 17.94 23.57 -11.86
N ILE A 467 17.30 24.09 -10.82
CA ILE A 467 15.86 23.96 -10.60
C ILE A 467 15.06 24.78 -11.60
N GLU A 468 15.48 26.01 -11.90
CA GLU A 468 14.88 26.84 -12.93
C GLU A 468 14.91 26.15 -14.29
N ARG A 469 16.06 25.60 -14.70
CA ARG A 469 16.22 24.82 -15.92
C ARG A 469 15.31 23.60 -15.94
N LEU A 470 15.29 22.81 -14.85
CA LEU A 470 14.41 21.67 -14.70
C LEU A 470 12.94 22.08 -14.91
N TRP A 471 12.54 23.20 -14.30
CA TRP A 471 11.16 23.66 -14.39
C TRP A 471 10.77 24.05 -15.82
N PHE A 472 11.56 24.89 -16.47
CA PHE A 472 11.27 25.34 -17.82
C PHE A 472 11.36 24.22 -18.85
N GLU A 473 12.42 23.41 -18.85
CA GLU A 473 12.63 22.38 -19.87
C GLU A 473 11.68 21.20 -19.71
N LYS A 474 11.41 20.78 -18.49
CA LYS A 474 10.75 19.49 -18.23
C LYS A 474 9.38 19.58 -17.56
N CYS A 475 9.09 20.64 -16.84
CA CYS A 475 7.81 20.80 -16.16
C CYS A 475 6.85 21.69 -16.93
N GLN A 476 7.28 22.84 -17.42
CA GLN A 476 6.41 23.84 -18.06
C GLN A 476 6.13 23.55 -19.53
N ASN A 477 7.13 23.26 -20.35
CA ASN A 477 6.97 23.03 -21.80
C ASN A 477 6.10 21.81 -22.15
N GLN A 478 5.91 20.89 -21.23
CA GLN A 478 5.09 19.69 -21.46
C GLN A 478 3.67 19.82 -20.89
N MET A 479 3.35 20.87 -20.13
CA MET A 479 1.98 21.18 -19.72
C MET A 479 1.13 21.68 -20.91
N ILE A 480 1.78 22.20 -21.94
CA ILE A 480 1.11 22.72 -23.17
C ILE A 480 0.64 21.56 -24.08
N ASN A 481 1.20 20.36 -23.91
CA ASN A 481 0.97 19.20 -24.77
C ASN A 481 0.04 18.10 -24.15
N TYR A 482 -0.59 18.38 -23.02
CA TYR A 482 -1.57 17.53 -22.33
C TYR A 482 -2.84 18.33 -22.03
#